data_aaaaaac5127ef9c2f07b4048b3d360fc
#
_entry.id   aaaaaac5127ef9c2f07b4048b3d360fc
#
_cell.length_a   1.000
_cell.length_b   1.000
_cell.length_c   1.000
_cell.angle_alpha   90.00
_cell.angle_beta   90.00
_cell.angle_gamma   90.00
#
_symmetry.space_group_name_H-M   'P 1'
#
loop_
_entity.id
_entity.type
_entity.pdbx_description
1 polymer ?
#
loop_
_entity_poly.entity_id
_entity_poly.type
_entity_poly.pdbx_seq_one_letter_code
_entity_poly.pdbx_strand_id
1 'polypeptide(L)'
;MRRGVLVGAFVAASASGAFAQGAPDASFNDAQREGLRLFSQSCGVCHTLVQQRNRQYGPVLSRETLGGDEDLIREYISNGTPRMPGFRFNFEPTQINSIVQYIKAIPPQATPAGAR
;
A
#
# COMPACT_ATOMS: atom_id res chain seq x y z
N MET A 1 -9.19 69.71 -23.07
CA MET A 1 -9.91 68.50 -22.77
C MET A 1 -8.88 67.30 -22.72
N ARG A 2 -8.43 66.93 -21.54
CA ARG A 2 -7.47 65.80 -21.35
C ARG A 2 -8.22 64.59 -20.77
N ARG A 3 -8.37 63.56 -21.55
CA ARG A 3 -8.96 62.27 -21.11
C ARG A 3 -7.86 61.44 -20.45
N GLY A 4 -7.89 61.27 -19.12
CA GLY A 4 -7.05 60.34 -18.36
C GLY A 4 -7.61 58.93 -18.49
N VAL A 5 -6.75 58.02 -18.97
CA VAL A 5 -7.02 56.58 -18.96
C VAL A 5 -6.46 55.99 -17.67
N LEU A 6 -7.34 55.52 -16.82
CA LEU A 6 -6.98 54.72 -15.62
C LEU A 6 -6.78 53.26 -16.02
N VAL A 7 -5.54 52.83 -16.01
CA VAL A 7 -5.18 51.39 -16.18
C VAL A 7 -5.26 50.72 -14.82
N GLY A 8 -6.32 49.97 -14.60
CA GLY A 8 -6.49 49.15 -13.41
C GLY A 8 -5.63 47.86 -13.54
N ALA A 9 -4.64 47.71 -12.65
CA ALA A 9 -3.86 46.53 -12.54
C ALA A 9 -4.67 45.46 -11.77
N PHE A 10 -5.12 44.41 -12.46
CA PHE A 10 -5.68 43.22 -11.85
C PHE A 10 -4.54 42.32 -11.36
N VAL A 11 -4.31 42.29 -10.05
CA VAL A 11 -3.43 41.29 -9.42
C VAL A 11 -4.24 40.00 -9.23
N ALA A 12 -3.98 39.02 -10.09
CA ALA A 12 -4.52 37.68 -9.93
C ALA A 12 -3.73 36.95 -8.84
N ALA A 13 -4.31 36.81 -7.65
CA ALA A 13 -3.78 35.98 -6.60
C ALA A 13 -4.01 34.48 -6.96
N SER A 14 -2.98 33.81 -7.47
CA SER A 14 -3.01 32.37 -7.69
C SER A 14 -2.87 31.66 -6.34
N ALA A 15 -3.99 31.22 -5.75
CA ALA A 15 -4.00 30.31 -4.61
C ALA A 15 -3.59 28.91 -5.11
N SER A 16 -2.30 28.59 -5.00
CA SER A 16 -1.81 27.21 -5.19
C SER A 16 -2.25 26.39 -3.98
N GLY A 17 -3.42 25.74 -4.10
CA GLY A 17 -3.86 24.73 -3.15
C GLY A 17 -2.92 23.52 -3.27
N ALA A 18 -1.98 23.39 -2.34
CA ALA A 18 -1.23 22.17 -2.15
C ALA A 18 -2.19 21.09 -1.65
N PHE A 19 -2.65 20.22 -2.53
CA PHE A 19 -3.29 18.97 -2.14
C PHE A 19 -2.21 18.11 -1.45
N ALA A 20 -2.13 18.17 -0.14
CA ALA A 20 -1.42 17.22 0.66
C ALA A 20 -2.17 15.87 0.54
N GLN A 21 -1.89 15.11 -0.51
CA GLN A 21 -2.24 13.70 -0.56
C GLN A 21 -1.33 13.05 0.47
N GLY A 22 -1.86 12.81 1.67
CA GLY A 22 -1.19 12.05 2.70
C GLY A 22 -0.90 10.67 2.12
N ALA A 23 0.36 10.43 1.74
CA ALA A 23 0.78 9.11 1.32
C ALA A 23 0.49 8.14 2.46
N PRO A 24 -0.17 6.99 2.20
CA PRO A 24 -0.53 6.02 3.24
C PRO A 24 0.69 5.47 4.01
N ASP A 25 1.87 5.67 3.48
CA ASP A 25 3.17 5.28 4.04
C ASP A 25 3.80 6.32 4.99
N ALA A 26 3.23 7.53 5.12
CA ALA A 26 3.76 8.56 6.00
C ALA A 26 3.78 8.16 7.49
N SER A 27 2.94 7.20 7.89
CA SER A 27 2.88 6.65 9.25
C SER A 27 3.75 5.41 9.45
N PHE A 28 4.32 4.85 8.39
CA PHE A 28 5.12 3.62 8.47
C PHE A 28 6.54 3.90 8.92
N ASN A 29 7.10 2.98 9.72
CA ASN A 29 8.53 2.96 10.01
C ASN A 29 9.33 2.45 8.80
N ASP A 30 10.67 2.50 8.89
CA ASP A 30 11.55 2.14 7.76
C ASP A 30 11.36 0.68 7.31
N ALA A 31 11.21 -0.26 8.24
CA ALA A 31 10.97 -1.67 7.91
C ALA A 31 9.63 -1.85 7.20
N GLN A 32 8.58 -1.17 7.66
CA GLN A 32 7.26 -1.22 7.02
C GLN A 32 7.26 -0.59 5.63
N ARG A 33 7.99 0.50 5.41
CA ARG A 33 8.15 1.11 4.07
C ARG A 33 8.89 0.19 3.11
N GLU A 34 9.98 -0.42 3.57
CA GLU A 34 10.70 -1.43 2.78
C GLU A 34 9.80 -2.63 2.48
N GLY A 35 9.04 -3.11 3.47
CA GLY A 35 8.07 -4.17 3.32
C GLY A 35 6.98 -3.84 2.30
N LEU A 36 6.42 -2.63 2.32
CA LEU A 36 5.46 -2.14 1.33
C LEU A 36 6.04 -2.17 -0.08
N ARG A 37 7.28 -1.69 -0.25
CA ARG A 37 7.97 -1.68 -1.54
C ARG A 37 8.14 -3.09 -2.10
N LEU A 38 8.66 -4.01 -1.30
CA LEU A 38 8.88 -5.42 -1.68
C LEU A 38 7.55 -6.13 -1.96
N PHE A 39 6.55 -5.90 -1.11
CA PHE A 39 5.20 -6.44 -1.27
C PHE A 39 4.57 -5.99 -2.58
N SER A 40 4.63 -4.70 -2.89
CA SER A 40 4.05 -4.13 -4.11
C SER A 40 4.68 -4.71 -5.37
N GLN A 41 5.97 -5.00 -5.34
CA GLN A 41 6.72 -5.55 -6.48
C GLN A 41 6.47 -7.05 -6.69
N SER A 42 6.25 -7.83 -5.65
CA SER A 42 6.30 -9.29 -5.74
C SER A 42 5.03 -9.98 -5.26
N CYS A 43 4.29 -9.40 -4.33
CA CYS A 43 3.11 -10.00 -3.71
C CYS A 43 1.81 -9.37 -4.21
N GLY A 44 1.86 -8.08 -4.53
CA GLY A 44 0.69 -7.27 -4.90
C GLY A 44 -0.09 -7.82 -6.07
N VAL A 45 0.56 -8.46 -7.04
CA VAL A 45 -0.08 -9.06 -8.22
C VAL A 45 -1.15 -10.11 -7.84
N CYS A 46 -0.98 -10.78 -6.70
CA CYS A 46 -1.92 -11.80 -6.21
C CYS A 46 -2.75 -11.32 -5.03
N HIS A 47 -2.20 -10.44 -4.18
CA HIS A 47 -2.77 -10.06 -2.89
C HIS A 47 -3.39 -8.66 -2.84
N THR A 48 -3.25 -7.86 -3.89
CA THR A 48 -3.90 -6.55 -3.96
C THR A 48 -5.29 -6.68 -4.58
N LEU A 49 -6.28 -5.99 -4.01
CA LEU A 49 -7.61 -5.86 -4.62
C LEU A 49 -7.48 -5.11 -5.94
N VAL A 50 -7.47 -5.85 -7.04
CA VAL A 50 -7.63 -5.26 -8.35
C VAL A 50 -9.12 -4.97 -8.52
N GLN A 51 -9.51 -3.72 -8.59
CA GLN A 51 -10.92 -3.27 -8.73
C GLN A 51 -11.57 -3.68 -10.05
N GLN A 52 -10.94 -4.54 -10.83
CA GLN A 52 -11.45 -5.00 -12.13
C GLN A 52 -11.86 -6.46 -12.05
N ARG A 53 -13.16 -6.70 -11.99
CA ARG A 53 -13.96 -7.89 -12.39
C ARG A 53 -13.34 -9.29 -12.29
N ASN A 54 -12.07 -9.45 -12.03
CA ASN A 54 -11.37 -10.73 -11.90
C ASN A 54 -11.24 -11.10 -10.43
N ARG A 55 -11.51 -12.34 -10.13
CA ARG A 55 -11.32 -12.89 -8.78
C ARG A 55 -9.87 -12.73 -8.39
N GLN A 56 -9.64 -12.08 -7.25
CA GLN A 56 -8.32 -12.01 -6.63
C GLN A 56 -7.75 -13.42 -6.45
N TYR A 57 -6.50 -13.63 -6.85
CA TYR A 57 -5.88 -14.96 -6.81
C TYR A 57 -5.52 -15.37 -5.38
N GLY A 58 -4.93 -14.48 -4.61
CA GLY A 58 -4.57 -14.68 -3.20
C GLY A 58 -5.58 -14.03 -2.25
N PRO A 59 -5.59 -14.39 -0.97
CA PRO A 59 -6.42 -13.74 0.04
C PRO A 59 -6.01 -12.28 0.24
N VAL A 60 -6.95 -11.45 0.67
CA VAL A 60 -6.65 -10.12 1.19
C VAL A 60 -5.86 -10.27 2.47
N LEU A 61 -4.75 -9.56 2.58
CA LEU A 61 -3.86 -9.61 3.75
C LEU A 61 -4.16 -8.44 4.69
N SER A 62 -4.00 -8.71 5.98
CA SER A 62 -4.12 -7.74 7.05
C SER A 62 -3.30 -8.19 8.26
N ARG A 63 -3.27 -7.36 9.31
CA ARG A 63 -2.65 -7.74 10.60
C ARG A 63 -3.20 -9.01 11.22
N GLU A 64 -4.38 -9.47 10.78
CA GLU A 64 -5.04 -10.69 11.27
C GLU A 64 -4.72 -11.93 10.40
N THR A 65 -3.95 -11.76 9.34
CA THR A 65 -3.53 -12.86 8.48
C THR A 65 -2.88 -13.96 9.31
N LEU A 66 -3.33 -15.21 9.13
CA LEU A 66 -2.87 -16.38 9.90
C LEU A 66 -2.96 -16.18 11.42
N GLY A 67 -4.03 -15.52 11.89
CA GLY A 67 -4.21 -15.23 13.31
C GLY A 67 -3.25 -14.16 13.85
N GLY A 68 -2.54 -13.46 12.97
CA GLY A 68 -1.54 -12.46 13.34
C GLY A 68 -0.19 -13.06 13.78
N ASP A 69 0.02 -14.34 13.57
CA ASP A 69 1.27 -15.04 13.91
C ASP A 69 2.37 -14.69 12.89
N GLU A 70 3.36 -13.93 13.34
CA GLU A 70 4.45 -13.44 12.49
C GLU A 70 5.37 -14.56 12.00
N ASP A 71 5.63 -15.58 12.83
CA ASP A 71 6.49 -16.69 12.45
C ASP A 71 5.80 -17.54 11.38
N LEU A 72 4.51 -17.76 11.51
CA LEU A 72 3.74 -18.47 10.51
C LEU A 72 3.64 -17.67 9.19
N ILE A 73 3.45 -16.35 9.25
CA ILE A 73 3.48 -15.50 8.07
C ILE A 73 4.86 -15.58 7.38
N ARG A 74 5.94 -15.51 8.15
CA ARG A 74 7.32 -15.64 7.66
C ARG A 74 7.57 -16.99 6.98
N GLU A 75 7.07 -18.05 7.59
CA GLU A 75 7.17 -19.42 7.05
C GLU A 75 6.48 -19.53 5.69
N TYR A 76 5.26 -19.02 5.57
CA TYR A 76 4.50 -19.03 4.32
C TYR A 76 5.18 -18.20 3.22
N ILE A 77 5.72 -17.03 3.56
CA ILE A 77 6.48 -16.21 2.59
C ILE A 77 7.74 -16.94 2.15
N SER A 78 8.47 -17.55 3.09
CA SER A 78 9.75 -18.21 2.80
C SER A 78 9.59 -19.46 1.95
N ASN A 79 8.68 -20.32 2.32
CA ASN A 79 8.55 -21.65 1.72
C ASN A 79 7.43 -21.77 0.70
N GLY A 80 6.47 -20.84 0.73
CA GLY A 80 5.31 -20.86 -0.15
C GLY A 80 4.27 -21.91 0.21
N THR A 81 3.34 -22.12 -0.70
CA THR A 81 2.27 -23.12 -0.65
C THR A 81 2.09 -23.70 -2.05
N PRO A 82 1.27 -24.73 -2.26
CA PRO A 82 0.97 -25.22 -3.61
C PRO A 82 0.45 -24.18 -4.60
N ARG A 83 -0.04 -23.03 -4.09
CA ARG A 83 -0.62 -21.94 -4.91
C ARG A 83 0.17 -20.63 -4.81
N MET A 84 1.17 -20.54 -3.94
CA MET A 84 1.97 -19.34 -3.72
C MET A 84 3.45 -19.73 -3.76
N PRO A 85 4.29 -19.09 -4.58
CA PRO A 85 5.71 -19.38 -4.62
C PRO A 85 6.38 -19.04 -3.28
N GLY A 86 7.45 -19.77 -2.94
CA GLY A 86 8.32 -19.41 -1.83
C GLY A 86 9.40 -18.41 -2.24
N PHE A 87 9.74 -17.51 -1.35
CA PHE A 87 10.64 -16.39 -1.66
C PHE A 87 11.99 -16.43 -0.95
N ARG A 88 12.31 -17.48 -0.20
CA ARG A 88 13.58 -17.60 0.57
C ARG A 88 14.86 -17.51 -0.28
N PHE A 89 14.76 -17.74 -1.59
CA PHE A 89 15.88 -17.61 -2.52
C PHE A 89 15.88 -16.29 -3.30
N ASN A 90 14.82 -15.49 -3.14
CA ASN A 90 14.66 -14.20 -3.81
C ASN A 90 14.87 -13.02 -2.87
N PHE A 91 14.64 -13.23 -1.56
CA PHE A 91 14.74 -12.22 -0.53
C PHE A 91 15.64 -12.65 0.61
N GLU A 92 16.41 -11.72 1.13
CA GLU A 92 17.13 -11.91 2.38
C GLU A 92 16.16 -12.06 3.57
N PRO A 93 16.53 -12.76 4.65
CA PRO A 93 15.69 -12.89 5.83
C PRO A 93 15.18 -11.56 6.41
N THR A 94 16.00 -10.52 6.35
CA THR A 94 15.64 -9.16 6.77
C THR A 94 14.57 -8.55 5.89
N GLN A 95 14.61 -8.80 4.58
CA GLN A 95 13.59 -8.35 3.62
C GLN A 95 12.27 -9.07 3.83
N ILE A 96 12.29 -10.38 4.06
CA ILE A 96 11.09 -11.16 4.41
C ILE A 96 10.49 -10.60 5.70
N ASN A 97 11.32 -10.31 6.71
CA ASN A 97 10.84 -9.69 7.95
C ASN A 97 10.18 -8.31 7.70
N SER A 98 10.74 -7.49 6.83
CA SER A 98 10.14 -6.21 6.45
C SER A 98 8.76 -6.40 5.81
N ILE A 99 8.58 -7.40 4.96
CA ILE A 99 7.27 -7.74 4.39
C ILE A 99 6.28 -8.15 5.49
N VAL A 100 6.70 -8.97 6.46
CA VAL A 100 5.88 -9.33 7.64
C VAL A 100 5.45 -8.08 8.40
N GLN A 101 6.38 -7.17 8.70
CA GLN A 101 6.09 -5.92 9.41
C GLN A 101 5.10 -5.04 8.65
N TYR A 102 5.19 -5.01 7.32
CA TYR A 102 4.20 -4.31 6.50
C TYR A 102 2.82 -4.96 6.60
N ILE A 103 2.71 -6.28 6.45
CA ILE A 103 1.44 -7.01 6.56
C ILE A 103 0.77 -6.75 7.93
N LYS A 104 1.56 -6.73 9.01
CA LYS A 104 1.08 -6.40 10.36
C LYS A 104 0.61 -4.95 10.50
N ALA A 105 1.04 -4.05 9.64
CA ALA A 105 0.57 -2.67 9.61
C ALA A 105 -0.73 -2.49 8.82
N ILE A 106 -1.12 -3.45 7.97
CA ILE A 106 -2.36 -3.39 7.19
C ILE A 106 -3.56 -3.58 8.13
N PRO A 107 -4.51 -2.61 8.21
CA PRO A 107 -5.70 -2.77 9.02
C PRO A 107 -6.59 -3.90 8.47
N PRO A 108 -7.40 -4.56 9.33
CA PRO A 108 -8.40 -5.50 8.86
C PRO A 108 -9.35 -4.81 7.90
N GLN A 109 -9.62 -5.45 6.77
CA GLN A 109 -10.61 -4.93 5.82
C GLN A 109 -12.00 -5.36 6.28
N ALA A 110 -12.93 -4.42 6.30
CA ALA A 110 -14.33 -4.75 6.52
C ALA A 110 -14.77 -5.73 5.41
N THR A 111 -15.18 -6.94 5.80
CA THR A 111 -15.77 -7.88 4.85
C THR A 111 -17.01 -7.22 4.26
N PRO A 112 -17.14 -7.07 2.93
CA PRO A 112 -18.36 -6.54 2.34
C PRO A 112 -19.53 -7.40 2.82
N ALA A 113 -20.53 -6.79 3.45
CA ALA A 113 -21.73 -7.49 3.85
C ALA A 113 -22.41 -8.08 2.59
N GLY A 114 -22.24 -9.40 2.38
CA GLY A 114 -22.82 -10.09 1.23
C GLY A 114 -21.92 -11.08 0.50
N ALA A 115 -20.64 -11.20 0.85
CA ALA A 115 -19.77 -12.24 0.29
C ALA A 115 -19.99 -13.56 1.05
N ARG A 116 -21.04 -14.30 0.71
CA ARG A 116 -21.24 -15.72 1.03
C ARG A 116 -21.33 -16.53 -0.24
#